data_51428ea9ed0887d287bc4aaeb96d4990
#
_entry.id   51428ea9ed0887d287bc4aaeb96d4990
#
_cell.length_a   1.000
_cell.length_b   1.000
_cell.length_c   1.000
_cell.angle_alpha   90.00
_cell.angle_beta   90.00
_cell.angle_gamma   90.00
#
_symmetry.space_group_name_H-M   'P 1'
#
loop_
_entity.id
_entity.type
_entity.pdbx_description
1 polymer ?
#
loop_
_entity_poly.entity_id
_entity_poly.type
_entity_poly.pdbx_seq_one_letter_code
_entity_poly.pdbx_strand_id
1 'polypeptide(L)'
;MFLAQKTLCSLGSRAKFLKMICSPKIFRLSTSARMSLKFKNAKRIEGLDSNVCIFYLRIEFTKLAADPSVVNLGQGLPDIPPPAYVKEELSKVAAMDSLNQYTRGFGHPSLVKALSGLYEKFYQNQIDPDKEILVTVGAYGSLFNAIQGLIDEGDEVIVIVPFYDCYEPMVRMAGGTPVFISLRSKPVDGKKWSSSDWTLDPEELASKFNSKTKAIILNSPHNPFGKVYTKEELQVIADLCIKYDTLCISDEVYEWLVYSGREHLKIATLPGMWERTITVGSAGKTFNVTGWKLGWSIGPNHLIKHLQTVQQNSIYACATPLQEALAQAFWIEIKRMGEPECYFNSLPKELEVKRDRMVHLLESVGLKPIVPEGGYFIIADVSSLDADLSDMKNSDEPYDYKFVKWMTKNKKLSAIPVSAFCNKETKLQFEKFVRFCFIKKDSTLDAAEEIIKAWSRQTS
;
A
#
# COMPACT_ATOMS: atom_id res chain seq x y z
N MET A 1 -37.64 50.42 -32.54
CA MET A 1 -37.54 51.69 -33.32
C MET A 1 -36.50 52.55 -32.58
N PHE A 2 -35.40 52.93 -33.29
CA PHE A 2 -34.24 53.73 -32.82
C PHE A 2 -33.37 53.07 -31.66
N LEU A 3 -32.09 52.78 -31.74
CA LEU A 3 -30.93 53.32 -32.50
C LEU A 3 -29.89 52.20 -32.71
N ALA A 4 -29.67 51.91 -33.98
CA ALA A 4 -28.37 51.31 -34.40
C ALA A 4 -27.58 52.49 -35.01
N GLN A 5 -26.30 52.49 -34.74
CA GLN A 5 -25.16 53.18 -35.38
C GLN A 5 -24.29 53.95 -34.39
N LYS A 6 -23.17 53.40 -34.15
CA LYS A 6 -21.81 53.97 -34.06
C LYS A 6 -20.98 53.16 -33.10
N THR A 7 -20.16 52.32 -33.67
CA THR A 7 -18.71 52.30 -33.38
C THR A 7 -18.05 51.18 -34.17
N LEU A 8 -17.88 51.39 -35.46
CA LEU A 8 -16.92 50.68 -36.30
C LEU A 8 -15.70 51.60 -36.47
N CYS A 9 -14.80 51.60 -35.48
CA CYS A 9 -13.45 52.16 -35.67
C CYS A 9 -12.60 51.83 -34.42
N SER A 10 -12.16 50.58 -34.25
CA SER A 10 -11.00 50.23 -33.43
C SER A 10 -10.60 48.74 -33.53
N LEU A 11 -10.93 48.06 -34.61
CA LEU A 11 -10.57 46.66 -34.82
C LEU A 11 -9.24 46.45 -35.60
N GLY A 12 -8.55 47.55 -35.94
CA GLY A 12 -7.28 47.51 -36.71
C GLY A 12 -6.03 47.23 -35.88
N SER A 13 -6.03 47.53 -34.57
CA SER A 13 -4.83 47.40 -33.72
C SER A 13 -4.72 46.08 -32.96
N ARG A 14 -5.82 45.42 -32.69
CA ARG A 14 -5.80 44.11 -32.00
C ARG A 14 -5.41 42.95 -32.91
N ALA A 15 -5.66 43.01 -34.19
CA ALA A 15 -5.28 41.98 -35.15
C ALA A 15 -3.77 41.96 -35.43
N LYS A 16 -3.07 43.10 -35.29
CA LYS A 16 -1.60 43.15 -35.42
C LYS A 16 -0.89 42.62 -34.17
N PHE A 17 -1.47 42.77 -32.98
CA PHE A 17 -0.88 42.28 -31.74
C PHE A 17 -1.01 40.75 -31.60
N LEU A 18 -2.15 40.19 -32.04
CA LEU A 18 -2.32 38.70 -32.02
C LEU A 18 -1.50 37.98 -33.11
N LYS A 19 -1.20 38.63 -34.26
CA LYS A 19 -0.29 38.06 -35.26
C LYS A 19 1.17 38.07 -34.84
N MET A 20 1.56 38.89 -33.88
CA MET A 20 2.92 38.94 -33.37
C MET A 20 3.20 37.86 -32.32
N ILE A 21 2.18 37.30 -31.68
CA ILE A 21 2.27 36.23 -30.69
C ILE A 21 2.23 34.83 -31.31
N CYS A 22 1.69 34.68 -32.51
CA CYS A 22 1.53 33.39 -33.22
C CYS A 22 2.49 33.23 -34.42
N SER A 23 3.68 33.83 -34.38
CA SER A 23 4.70 33.56 -35.41
C SER A 23 5.49 32.33 -35.04
N PRO A 24 5.53 31.23 -35.86
CA PRO A 24 6.26 29.99 -35.56
C PRO A 24 7.78 30.18 -35.60
N LYS A 25 8.29 31.41 -35.74
CA LYS A 25 9.75 31.71 -35.84
C LYS A 25 10.40 32.10 -34.52
N ILE A 26 9.67 32.26 -33.42
CA ILE A 26 10.25 32.72 -32.14
C ILE A 26 10.61 31.56 -31.18
N PHE A 27 10.28 30.30 -31.50
CA PHE A 27 10.65 29.14 -30.69
C PHE A 27 11.50 28.09 -31.42
N ARG A 28 12.45 28.55 -32.26
CA ARG A 28 13.66 27.76 -32.56
C ARG A 28 14.79 28.35 -31.74
N LEU A 29 14.76 28.20 -30.44
CA LEU A 29 15.98 28.18 -29.63
C LEU A 29 16.78 26.95 -30.11
N SER A 30 17.95 27.23 -30.62
CA SER A 30 18.90 26.22 -31.08
C SER A 30 19.08 25.15 -30.01
N THR A 31 19.01 23.89 -30.40
CA THR A 31 19.24 22.72 -29.58
C THR A 31 20.68 22.58 -29.04
N SER A 32 21.46 23.66 -29.02
CA SER A 32 22.88 23.64 -28.62
C SER A 32 23.28 24.46 -27.42
N ALA A 33 22.30 24.98 -26.65
CA ALA A 33 22.58 25.56 -25.33
C ALA A 33 21.47 25.14 -24.37
N ARG A 34 21.45 23.88 -23.97
CA ARG A 34 20.91 23.55 -22.64
C ARG A 34 21.85 24.21 -21.65
N MET A 35 21.49 25.42 -21.19
CA MET A 35 22.03 25.93 -19.94
C MET A 35 21.79 24.81 -18.93
N SER A 36 22.87 24.17 -18.47
CA SER A 36 22.77 23.25 -17.35
C SER A 36 22.24 24.08 -16.17
N LEU A 37 20.97 23.89 -15.87
CA LEU A 37 20.39 24.48 -14.68
C LEU A 37 21.28 24.05 -13.51
N LYS A 38 21.77 25.01 -12.72
CA LYS A 38 22.62 24.74 -11.54
C LYS A 38 21.86 24.05 -10.40
N PHE A 39 20.56 23.79 -10.60
CA PHE A 39 19.71 23.14 -9.61
C PHE A 39 19.92 21.61 -9.67
N LYS A 40 20.57 21.08 -8.66
CA LYS A 40 20.63 19.64 -8.38
C LYS A 40 19.53 19.29 -7.37
N ASN A 41 19.05 18.07 -7.44
CA ASN A 41 18.19 17.50 -6.39
C ASN A 41 18.90 17.52 -5.03
N ALA A 42 18.12 17.49 -3.95
CA ALA A 42 18.68 17.34 -2.61
C ALA A 42 19.37 15.97 -2.48
N LYS A 43 20.53 15.94 -1.81
CA LYS A 43 21.36 14.73 -1.63
C LYS A 43 20.53 13.53 -1.13
N ARG A 44 19.58 13.76 -0.20
CA ARG A 44 18.74 12.71 0.41
C ARG A 44 17.77 12.03 -0.55
N ILE A 45 17.50 12.60 -1.74
CA ILE A 45 16.66 11.99 -2.77
C ILE A 45 17.46 11.51 -3.98
N GLU A 46 18.79 11.60 -3.93
CA GLU A 46 19.67 11.13 -4.99
C GLU A 46 19.54 9.61 -5.13
N GLY A 47 19.28 9.13 -6.34
CA GLY A 47 19.03 7.71 -6.63
C GLY A 47 17.62 7.20 -6.25
N LEU A 48 16.76 8.06 -5.67
CA LEU A 48 15.35 7.75 -5.40
C LEU A 48 14.41 8.29 -6.49
N ASP A 49 14.97 8.83 -7.57
CA ASP A 49 14.19 9.35 -8.68
C ASP A 49 13.42 8.24 -9.41
N SER A 50 12.40 8.65 -10.12
CA SER A 50 11.43 7.78 -10.77
C SER A 50 12.01 6.80 -11.81
N ASN A 51 13.29 6.95 -12.18
CA ASN A 51 13.93 6.09 -13.17
C ASN A 51 14.49 4.78 -12.58
N VAL A 52 14.60 4.67 -11.26
CA VAL A 52 15.25 3.53 -10.59
C VAL A 52 14.26 2.72 -9.74
N CYS A 53 13.08 3.26 -9.45
CA CYS A 53 12.18 2.70 -8.44
C CYS A 53 10.87 2.16 -9.04
N ILE A 54 10.26 1.26 -8.30
CA ILE A 54 8.94 0.63 -8.41
C ILE A 54 7.81 1.58 -8.92
N PHE A 55 7.98 2.92 -8.80
CA PHE A 55 7.04 3.90 -9.34
C PHE A 55 6.90 3.81 -10.87
N TYR A 56 8.00 3.58 -11.60
CA TYR A 56 7.95 3.37 -13.06
C TYR A 56 7.20 2.08 -13.42
N LEU A 57 7.37 1.06 -12.60
CA LEU A 57 6.66 -0.21 -12.74
C LEU A 57 5.16 -0.05 -12.56
N ARG A 58 4.74 0.70 -11.53
CA ARG A 58 3.32 1.02 -11.35
C ARG A 58 2.75 1.74 -12.57
N ILE A 59 3.48 2.71 -13.13
CA ILE A 59 3.05 3.44 -14.33
C ILE A 59 3.00 2.49 -15.52
N GLU A 60 4.00 1.64 -15.73
CA GLU A 60 4.06 0.70 -16.85
C GLU A 60 2.92 -0.32 -16.77
N PHE A 61 2.78 -1.02 -15.66
CA PHE A 61 1.72 -2.01 -15.50
C PHE A 61 0.31 -1.35 -15.44
N THR A 62 0.20 -0.14 -14.92
CA THR A 62 -1.04 0.64 -15.01
C THR A 62 -1.40 0.98 -16.45
N LYS A 63 -0.42 1.39 -17.27
CA LYS A 63 -0.63 1.67 -18.69
C LYS A 63 -0.99 0.41 -19.47
N LEU A 64 -0.30 -0.71 -19.20
CA LEU A 64 -0.61 -2.00 -19.83
C LEU A 64 -2.02 -2.48 -19.46
N ALA A 65 -2.45 -2.29 -18.23
CA ALA A 65 -3.77 -2.66 -17.74
C ALA A 65 -4.86 -1.61 -18.07
N ALA A 66 -4.54 -0.50 -18.70
CA ALA A 66 -5.50 0.53 -19.11
C ALA A 66 -6.30 0.17 -20.38
N ASP A 67 -5.88 -0.85 -21.13
CA ASP A 67 -6.67 -1.41 -22.24
C ASP A 67 -7.99 -1.97 -21.67
N PRO A 68 -9.17 -1.49 -22.13
CA PRO A 68 -10.46 -1.96 -21.62
C PRO A 68 -10.71 -3.46 -21.78
N SER A 69 -9.97 -4.13 -22.67
CA SER A 69 -10.06 -5.59 -22.86
C SER A 69 -9.27 -6.37 -21.80
N VAL A 70 -8.47 -5.70 -20.96
CA VAL A 70 -7.64 -6.34 -19.94
C VAL A 70 -8.38 -6.41 -18.61
N VAL A 71 -8.50 -7.60 -18.07
CA VAL A 71 -8.97 -7.81 -16.69
C VAL A 71 -7.81 -7.53 -15.72
N ASN A 72 -7.96 -6.49 -14.90
CA ASN A 72 -6.90 -6.03 -14.02
C ASN A 72 -7.00 -6.67 -12.62
N LEU A 73 -6.21 -7.71 -12.39
CA LEU A 73 -5.98 -8.33 -11.09
C LEU A 73 -4.63 -7.91 -10.46
N GLY A 74 -3.89 -7.01 -11.09
CA GLY A 74 -2.59 -6.57 -10.58
C GLY A 74 -2.69 -5.52 -9.50
N GLN A 75 -3.46 -4.47 -9.76
CA GLN A 75 -3.57 -3.35 -8.82
C GLN A 75 -4.37 -3.72 -7.58
N GLY A 76 -3.81 -3.36 -6.40
CA GLY A 76 -4.47 -3.52 -5.11
C GLY A 76 -5.56 -2.46 -4.86
N LEU A 77 -6.38 -2.20 -5.88
CA LEU A 77 -7.54 -1.33 -5.80
C LEU A 77 -8.80 -2.20 -5.70
N PRO A 78 -9.56 -2.11 -4.59
CA PRO A 78 -10.87 -2.70 -4.53
C PRO A 78 -11.76 -2.12 -5.63
N ASP A 79 -12.45 -2.97 -6.39
CA ASP A 79 -13.56 -2.54 -7.25
C ASP A 79 -14.92 -2.86 -6.61
N ILE A 80 -14.91 -3.51 -5.44
CA ILE A 80 -16.05 -3.63 -4.55
C ILE A 80 -16.34 -2.24 -3.96
N PRO A 81 -17.61 -1.77 -3.96
CA PRO A 81 -17.93 -0.47 -3.40
C PRO A 81 -17.68 -0.41 -1.89
N PRO A 82 -17.33 0.76 -1.34
CA PRO A 82 -17.34 0.95 0.10
C PRO A 82 -18.76 0.77 0.64
N PRO A 83 -18.93 0.45 1.93
CA PRO A 83 -20.24 0.34 2.57
C PRO A 83 -21.09 1.58 2.34
N ALA A 84 -22.40 1.40 2.12
CA ALA A 84 -23.30 2.51 1.79
C ALA A 84 -23.29 3.60 2.86
N TYR A 85 -23.35 3.19 4.14
CA TYR A 85 -23.35 4.13 5.27
C TYR A 85 -22.09 5.00 5.33
N VAL A 86 -20.93 4.53 4.89
CA VAL A 86 -19.68 5.33 4.85
C VAL A 86 -19.83 6.51 3.90
N LYS A 87 -20.45 6.28 2.73
CA LYS A 87 -20.70 7.33 1.74
C LYS A 87 -21.83 8.28 2.17
N GLU A 88 -22.85 7.73 2.82
CA GLU A 88 -23.98 8.49 3.38
C GLU A 88 -23.49 9.44 4.47
N GLU A 89 -22.63 8.98 5.39
CA GLU A 89 -22.03 9.86 6.40
C GLU A 89 -21.22 10.98 5.76
N LEU A 90 -20.41 10.72 4.74
CA LEU A 90 -19.71 11.78 4.03
C LEU A 90 -20.66 12.79 3.40
N SER A 91 -21.77 12.33 2.83
CA SER A 91 -22.81 13.20 2.25
C SER A 91 -23.42 14.14 3.28
N LYS A 92 -23.74 13.62 4.47
CA LYS A 92 -24.27 14.40 5.61
C LYS A 92 -23.24 15.43 6.08
N VAL A 93 -22.00 14.98 6.29
CA VAL A 93 -20.90 15.83 6.78
C VAL A 93 -20.58 16.94 5.79
N ALA A 94 -20.54 16.66 4.49
CA ALA A 94 -20.25 17.66 3.46
C ALA A 94 -21.28 18.79 3.42
N ALA A 95 -22.52 18.53 3.82
CA ALA A 95 -23.58 19.54 3.92
C ALA A 95 -23.46 20.44 5.17
N MET A 96 -22.58 20.14 6.10
CA MET A 96 -22.40 20.90 7.36
C MET A 96 -21.22 21.88 7.21
N ASP A 97 -21.51 23.18 7.07
CA ASP A 97 -20.50 24.21 6.77
C ASP A 97 -19.31 24.19 7.75
N SER A 98 -19.55 23.99 9.02
CA SER A 98 -18.51 23.94 10.06
C SER A 98 -17.51 22.81 9.87
N LEU A 99 -17.91 21.70 9.27
CA LEU A 99 -17.07 20.52 9.01
C LEU A 99 -16.28 20.63 7.69
N ASN A 100 -16.45 21.73 6.94
CA ASN A 100 -15.65 22.07 5.78
C ASN A 100 -14.49 23.02 6.11
N GLN A 101 -14.24 23.27 7.38
CA GLN A 101 -13.17 24.16 7.88
C GLN A 101 -12.02 23.35 8.49
N TYR A 102 -10.93 24.01 8.82
CA TYR A 102 -9.79 23.38 9.49
C TYR A 102 -10.18 22.69 10.79
N THR A 103 -9.52 21.59 11.06
CA THR A 103 -9.58 20.87 12.33
C THR A 103 -8.19 20.78 12.95
N ARG A 104 -8.11 20.14 14.11
CA ARG A 104 -6.85 19.89 14.82
C ARG A 104 -5.85 19.11 13.92
N GLY A 105 -4.59 19.59 13.85
CA GLY A 105 -3.56 19.04 12.96
C GLY A 105 -3.23 17.57 13.18
N PHE A 106 -3.40 17.06 14.39
CA PHE A 106 -3.07 15.68 14.76
C PHE A 106 -4.25 14.69 14.62
N GLY A 107 -5.41 15.19 14.24
CA GLY A 107 -6.61 14.41 14.01
C GLY A 107 -7.87 15.10 14.53
N HIS A 108 -8.95 14.96 13.78
CA HIS A 108 -10.25 15.47 14.16
C HIS A 108 -10.73 14.83 15.46
N PRO A 109 -11.23 15.59 16.46
CA PRO A 109 -11.57 15.06 17.78
C PRO A 109 -12.53 13.85 17.76
N SER A 110 -13.52 13.86 16.88
CA SER A 110 -14.45 12.76 16.71
C SER A 110 -13.75 11.47 16.25
N LEU A 111 -12.80 11.59 15.29
CA LEU A 111 -12.08 10.43 14.76
C LEU A 111 -11.12 9.83 15.78
N VAL A 112 -10.31 10.66 16.44
CA VAL A 112 -9.34 10.11 17.41
C VAL A 112 -10.03 9.46 18.61
N LYS A 113 -11.23 9.96 19.02
CA LYS A 113 -12.05 9.31 20.04
C LYS A 113 -12.62 7.98 19.55
N ALA A 114 -13.08 7.91 18.30
CA ALA A 114 -13.58 6.66 17.73
C ALA A 114 -12.47 5.61 17.62
N LEU A 115 -11.27 6.02 17.18
CA LEU A 115 -10.11 5.14 17.13
C LEU A 115 -9.69 4.68 18.53
N SER A 116 -9.57 5.59 19.51
CA SER A 116 -9.29 5.21 20.90
C SER A 116 -10.28 4.17 21.40
N GLY A 117 -11.60 4.45 21.32
CA GLY A 117 -12.63 3.52 21.76
C GLY A 117 -12.67 2.17 21.03
N LEU A 118 -12.20 2.13 19.77
CA LEU A 118 -12.05 0.89 19.03
C LEU A 118 -10.84 0.09 19.53
N TYR A 119 -9.68 0.73 19.57
CA TYR A 119 -8.42 0.05 19.82
C TYR A 119 -8.20 -0.32 21.29
N GLU A 120 -8.80 0.40 22.25
CA GLU A 120 -8.84 0.01 23.68
C GLU A 120 -9.43 -1.39 23.91
N LYS A 121 -10.26 -1.89 22.98
CA LYS A 121 -10.78 -3.27 23.05
C LYS A 121 -9.70 -4.34 22.81
N PHE A 122 -8.59 -3.99 22.21
CA PHE A 122 -7.49 -4.89 21.84
C PHE A 122 -6.23 -4.65 22.68
N TYR A 123 -6.00 -3.42 23.10
CA TYR A 123 -4.88 -3.08 23.99
C TYR A 123 -5.31 -3.20 25.45
N GLN A 124 -4.41 -3.61 26.30
CA GLN A 124 -4.68 -3.70 27.74
C GLN A 124 -4.64 -2.33 28.45
N ASN A 125 -4.28 -1.28 27.73
CA ASN A 125 -4.14 0.09 28.22
C ASN A 125 -5.18 1.00 27.58
N GLN A 126 -5.62 2.02 28.33
CA GLN A 126 -6.36 3.13 27.73
C GLN A 126 -5.45 3.89 26.80
N ILE A 127 -5.98 4.32 25.66
CA ILE A 127 -5.24 5.08 24.65
C ILE A 127 -5.69 6.54 24.73
N ASP A 128 -4.78 7.44 25.05
CA ASP A 128 -5.05 8.88 25.05
C ASP A 128 -5.27 9.38 23.62
N PRO A 129 -6.51 9.73 23.22
CA PRO A 129 -6.81 10.13 21.85
C PRO A 129 -6.08 11.39 21.41
N ASP A 130 -5.61 12.20 22.34
CA ASP A 130 -4.95 13.48 22.06
C ASP A 130 -3.42 13.38 21.94
N LYS A 131 -2.83 12.33 22.52
CA LYS A 131 -1.38 12.17 22.60
C LYS A 131 -0.83 10.90 21.94
N GLU A 132 -1.65 9.87 21.87
CA GLU A 132 -1.21 8.52 21.45
C GLU A 132 -1.79 8.10 20.10
N ILE A 133 -2.56 8.99 19.46
CA ILE A 133 -3.11 8.83 18.11
C ILE A 133 -2.73 10.01 17.23
N LEU A 134 -2.26 9.73 16.03
CA LEU A 134 -2.04 10.70 14.97
C LEU A 134 -2.78 10.27 13.71
N VAL A 135 -3.68 11.10 13.19
CA VAL A 135 -4.34 10.89 11.90
C VAL A 135 -3.45 11.44 10.77
N THR A 136 -3.31 10.67 9.71
CA THR A 136 -2.35 10.93 8.63
C THR A 136 -3.00 10.80 7.25
N VAL A 137 -2.31 11.27 6.20
CA VAL A 137 -2.72 11.10 4.79
C VAL A 137 -2.46 9.65 4.35
N GLY A 138 -3.35 8.75 4.80
CA GLY A 138 -3.24 7.31 4.65
C GLY A 138 -2.09 6.72 5.48
N ALA A 139 -2.02 5.40 5.52
CA ALA A 139 -0.91 4.69 6.17
C ALA A 139 0.47 5.09 5.61
N TYR A 140 0.52 5.50 4.35
CA TYR A 140 1.74 6.03 3.72
C TYR A 140 2.28 7.26 4.46
N GLY A 141 1.38 8.17 4.88
CA GLY A 141 1.74 9.31 5.72
C GLY A 141 2.20 8.91 7.12
N SER A 142 1.59 7.86 7.71
CA SER A 142 2.03 7.31 9.00
C SER A 142 3.45 6.75 8.94
N LEU A 143 3.72 5.92 7.94
CA LEU A 143 5.06 5.35 7.69
C LEU A 143 6.09 6.45 7.44
N PHE A 144 5.75 7.43 6.59
CA PHE A 144 6.63 8.56 6.32
C PHE A 144 6.94 9.35 7.59
N ASN A 145 5.92 9.71 8.37
CA ASN A 145 6.12 10.47 9.61
C ASN A 145 6.93 9.69 10.65
N ALA A 146 6.70 8.37 10.79
CA ALA A 146 7.46 7.53 11.69
C ALA A 146 8.94 7.46 11.29
N ILE A 147 9.20 7.20 10.02
CA ILE A 147 10.57 7.06 9.51
C ILE A 147 11.30 8.41 9.53
N GLN A 148 10.67 9.50 9.06
CA GLN A 148 11.32 10.84 9.07
C GLN A 148 11.48 11.43 10.47
N GLY A 149 10.63 11.03 11.43
CA GLY A 149 10.67 11.56 12.80
C GLY A 149 11.57 10.77 13.75
N LEU A 150 11.99 9.54 13.39
CA LEU A 150 12.66 8.64 14.32
C LEU A 150 13.95 8.00 13.77
N ILE A 151 14.19 8.06 12.45
CA ILE A 151 15.38 7.50 11.81
C ILE A 151 16.31 8.62 11.39
N ASP A 152 17.60 8.45 11.61
CA ASP A 152 18.64 9.42 11.31
C ASP A 152 19.80 8.79 10.52
N GLU A 153 20.76 9.61 10.10
CA GLU A 153 21.96 9.15 9.40
C GLU A 153 22.78 8.20 10.30
N GLY A 154 23.07 7.01 9.79
CA GLY A 154 23.80 5.97 10.51
C GLY A 154 22.93 4.93 11.19
N ASP A 155 21.62 5.16 11.30
CA ASP A 155 20.66 4.18 11.80
C ASP A 155 20.41 3.07 10.78
N GLU A 156 20.21 1.85 11.26
CA GLU A 156 19.81 0.70 10.46
C GLU A 156 18.34 0.35 10.71
N VAL A 157 17.62 0.04 9.62
CA VAL A 157 16.21 -0.36 9.68
C VAL A 157 16.07 -1.74 9.03
N ILE A 158 15.59 -2.73 9.80
CA ILE A 158 15.34 -4.07 9.28
C ILE A 158 14.06 -4.05 8.46
N VAL A 159 14.14 -4.55 7.21
CA VAL A 159 13.05 -4.65 6.24
C VAL A 159 12.88 -6.10 5.81
N ILE A 160 11.69 -6.66 6.01
CA ILE A 160 11.36 -8.05 5.67
C ILE A 160 10.98 -8.13 4.19
N VAL A 161 11.69 -8.96 3.43
CA VAL A 161 11.51 -9.14 1.97
C VAL A 161 10.58 -10.33 1.69
N PRO A 162 9.65 -10.24 0.74
CA PRO A 162 9.26 -9.07 -0.06
C PRO A 162 8.61 -7.98 0.79
N PHE A 163 8.69 -6.71 0.41
CA PHE A 163 8.21 -5.58 1.21
C PHE A 163 7.37 -4.60 0.39
N TYR A 164 6.53 -3.84 1.09
CA TYR A 164 5.79 -2.77 0.44
C TYR A 164 6.74 -1.66 -0.04
N ASP A 165 6.55 -1.25 -1.27
CA ASP A 165 7.50 -0.46 -2.08
C ASP A 165 8.01 0.85 -1.47
N CYS A 166 7.33 1.40 -0.47
CA CYS A 166 7.74 2.66 0.15
C CYS A 166 8.75 2.50 1.30
N TYR A 167 8.94 1.32 1.86
CA TYR A 167 9.77 1.16 3.07
C TYR A 167 11.22 1.53 2.79
N GLU A 168 11.86 0.91 1.82
CA GLU A 168 13.27 1.19 1.49
C GLU A 168 13.51 2.66 1.12
N PRO A 169 12.76 3.27 0.16
CA PRO A 169 13.01 4.66 -0.21
C PRO A 169 12.74 5.64 0.95
N MET A 170 11.77 5.39 1.83
CA MET A 170 11.54 6.24 2.99
C MET A 170 12.69 6.18 4.00
N VAL A 171 13.25 4.98 4.25
CA VAL A 171 14.41 4.80 5.12
C VAL A 171 15.63 5.54 4.55
N ARG A 172 15.93 5.36 3.26
CA ARG A 172 17.05 6.05 2.60
C ARG A 172 16.88 7.56 2.59
N MET A 173 15.65 8.03 2.41
CA MET A 173 15.35 9.48 2.43
C MET A 173 15.54 10.11 3.80
N ALA A 174 15.39 9.34 4.88
CA ALA A 174 15.71 9.77 6.24
C ALA A 174 17.22 9.71 6.56
N GLY A 175 18.04 9.14 5.67
CA GLY A 175 19.48 8.92 5.89
C GLY A 175 19.81 7.54 6.47
N GLY A 176 18.80 6.76 6.82
CA GLY A 176 18.97 5.41 7.36
C GLY A 176 19.41 4.40 6.31
N THR A 177 19.92 3.27 6.78
CA THR A 177 20.35 2.14 5.96
C THR A 177 19.35 1.00 6.11
N PRO A 178 18.65 0.56 5.03
CA PRO A 178 17.82 -0.62 5.09
C PRO A 178 18.67 -1.90 5.19
N VAL A 179 18.32 -2.78 6.12
CA VAL A 179 18.94 -4.10 6.32
C VAL A 179 17.89 -5.17 6.00
N PHE A 180 18.15 -6.00 5.00
CA PHE A 180 17.14 -6.91 4.48
C PHE A 180 17.25 -8.31 5.10
N ILE A 181 16.06 -8.91 5.31
CA ILE A 181 15.89 -10.32 5.65
C ILE A 181 14.73 -10.92 4.86
N SER A 182 14.94 -12.06 4.21
CA SER A 182 13.91 -12.68 3.35
C SER A 182 13.05 -13.68 4.12
N LEU A 183 11.74 -13.64 3.86
CA LEU A 183 10.86 -14.76 4.15
C LEU A 183 11.30 -15.95 3.29
N ARG A 184 11.35 -17.13 3.88
CA ARG A 184 11.74 -18.38 3.21
C ARG A 184 10.68 -19.43 3.41
N SER A 185 10.37 -20.14 2.35
CA SER A 185 9.49 -21.31 2.45
C SER A 185 10.30 -22.56 2.76
N LYS A 186 9.66 -23.46 3.50
CA LYS A 186 10.06 -24.88 3.62
C LYS A 186 9.03 -25.70 2.87
N PRO A 187 9.16 -25.88 1.54
CA PRO A 187 8.18 -26.62 0.77
C PRO A 187 8.09 -28.04 1.29
N VAL A 188 6.86 -28.52 1.50
CA VAL A 188 6.57 -29.90 1.84
C VAL A 188 5.93 -30.53 0.59
N ASP A 189 6.55 -31.56 0.07
CA ASP A 189 6.05 -32.27 -1.11
C ASP A 189 4.62 -32.78 -0.87
N GLY A 190 3.75 -32.57 -1.86
CA GLY A 190 2.36 -33.01 -1.83
C GLY A 190 1.39 -32.15 -1.03
N LYS A 191 1.85 -31.07 -0.38
CA LYS A 191 1.00 -30.12 0.36
C LYS A 191 0.68 -28.89 -0.48
N LYS A 192 -0.55 -28.37 -0.39
CA LYS A 192 -0.87 -27.03 -0.89
C LYS A 192 -0.04 -25.99 -0.16
N TRP A 193 0.52 -25.06 -0.91
CA TRP A 193 1.32 -23.98 -0.33
C TRP A 193 0.43 -22.98 0.39
N SER A 194 0.82 -22.61 1.60
CA SER A 194 0.17 -21.57 2.40
C SER A 194 1.16 -20.45 2.71
N SER A 195 0.66 -19.26 2.93
CA SER A 195 1.50 -18.15 3.39
C SER A 195 2.13 -18.40 4.76
N SER A 196 1.58 -19.32 5.57
CA SER A 196 2.20 -19.80 6.82
C SER A 196 3.51 -20.55 6.62
N ASP A 197 3.70 -21.16 5.45
CA ASP A 197 4.93 -21.91 5.14
C ASP A 197 6.13 -20.97 4.90
N TRP A 198 5.89 -19.66 4.81
CA TRP A 198 6.91 -18.63 4.64
C TRP A 198 7.25 -17.99 5.98
N THR A 199 8.44 -18.24 6.47
CA THR A 199 8.88 -17.85 7.80
C THR A 199 10.21 -17.10 7.75
N LEU A 200 10.49 -16.32 8.79
CA LEU A 200 11.82 -15.79 9.07
C LEU A 200 12.66 -16.89 9.74
N ASP A 201 13.91 -17.01 9.36
CA ASP A 201 14.87 -17.79 10.11
C ASP A 201 15.26 -17.03 11.38
N PRO A 202 15.04 -17.58 12.59
CA PRO A 202 15.29 -16.86 13.85
C PRO A 202 16.76 -16.49 14.06
N GLU A 203 17.70 -17.33 13.63
CA GLU A 203 19.13 -17.09 13.79
C GLU A 203 19.58 -16.00 12.81
N GLU A 204 19.14 -16.07 11.55
CA GLU A 204 19.38 -15.01 10.59
C GLU A 204 18.76 -13.68 11.04
N LEU A 205 17.51 -13.69 11.55
CA LEU A 205 16.88 -12.49 12.09
C LEU A 205 17.70 -11.89 13.22
N ALA A 206 18.11 -12.70 14.19
CA ALA A 206 18.94 -12.24 15.30
C ALA A 206 20.27 -11.64 14.83
N SER A 207 20.89 -12.19 13.77
CA SER A 207 22.13 -11.67 13.19
C SER A 207 22.01 -10.28 12.56
N LYS A 208 20.78 -9.84 12.24
CA LYS A 208 20.53 -8.50 11.67
C LYS A 208 20.49 -7.41 12.72
N PHE A 209 20.33 -7.77 14.00
CA PHE A 209 20.27 -6.80 15.10
C PHE A 209 21.66 -6.48 15.63
N ASN A 210 21.94 -5.21 15.79
CA ASN A 210 23.18 -4.69 16.36
C ASN A 210 22.95 -3.30 17.00
N SER A 211 23.98 -2.64 17.48
CA SER A 211 23.89 -1.34 18.17
C SER A 211 23.40 -0.18 17.28
N LYS A 212 23.35 -0.35 15.95
CA LYS A 212 22.83 0.63 14.98
C LYS A 212 21.39 0.36 14.61
N THR A 213 20.85 -0.80 14.96
CA THR A 213 19.50 -1.21 14.60
C THR A 213 18.48 -0.35 15.34
N LYS A 214 17.94 0.65 14.65
CA LYS A 214 16.98 1.61 15.19
C LYS A 214 15.55 1.11 15.15
N ALA A 215 15.18 0.45 14.05
CA ALA A 215 13.82 -0.03 13.85
C ALA A 215 13.76 -1.33 13.04
N ILE A 216 12.67 -2.07 13.22
CA ILE A 216 12.20 -3.11 12.30
C ILE A 216 10.83 -2.71 11.78
N ILE A 217 10.58 -2.90 10.46
CA ILE A 217 9.27 -2.72 9.85
C ILE A 217 8.61 -4.10 9.74
N LEU A 218 7.53 -4.29 10.49
CA LEU A 218 6.69 -5.50 10.49
C LEU A 218 5.39 -5.18 9.73
N ASN A 219 5.01 -6.02 8.78
CA ASN A 219 3.73 -5.92 8.08
C ASN A 219 2.91 -7.20 8.30
N SER A 220 1.78 -7.09 8.99
CA SER A 220 0.88 -8.22 9.28
C SER A 220 -0.58 -7.76 9.29
N PRO A 221 -1.47 -8.40 8.52
CA PRO A 221 -1.21 -9.36 7.42
C PRO A 221 -0.31 -8.80 6.34
N HIS A 222 0.57 -9.64 5.82
CA HIS A 222 1.71 -9.23 5.01
C HIS A 222 1.35 -9.01 3.53
N ASN A 223 1.75 -7.90 2.96
CA ASN A 223 1.71 -7.65 1.52
C ASN A 223 3.13 -7.84 0.94
N PRO A 224 3.36 -8.79 -0.01
CA PRO A 224 2.34 -9.41 -0.89
C PRO A 224 1.84 -10.80 -0.48
N PHE A 225 2.41 -11.49 0.50
CA PHE A 225 2.17 -12.92 0.77
C PHE A 225 0.84 -13.24 1.46
N GLY A 226 0.21 -12.29 2.11
CA GLY A 226 -0.97 -12.56 2.95
C GLY A 226 -0.66 -13.38 4.20
N LYS A 227 0.62 -13.43 4.62
CA LYS A 227 1.04 -14.10 5.86
C LYS A 227 0.47 -13.38 7.07
N VAL A 228 -0.06 -14.14 8.01
CA VAL A 228 -0.40 -13.70 9.37
C VAL A 228 0.62 -14.31 10.32
N TYR A 229 1.35 -13.45 11.04
CA TYR A 229 2.39 -13.93 11.97
C TYR A 229 1.76 -14.58 13.20
N THR A 230 2.30 -15.73 13.61
CA THR A 230 1.90 -16.42 14.85
C THR A 230 2.43 -15.68 16.08
N LYS A 231 1.89 -16.03 17.25
CA LYS A 231 2.35 -15.47 18.52
C LYS A 231 3.84 -15.78 18.76
N GLU A 232 4.28 -16.97 18.40
CA GLU A 232 5.66 -17.43 18.54
C GLU A 232 6.60 -16.62 17.63
N GLU A 233 6.22 -16.39 16.39
CA GLU A 233 7.00 -15.56 15.47
C GLU A 233 7.09 -14.10 15.94
N LEU A 234 5.97 -13.55 16.43
CA LEU A 234 5.94 -12.20 17.00
C LEU A 234 6.76 -12.11 18.29
N GLN A 235 6.79 -13.16 19.11
CA GLN A 235 7.58 -13.19 20.34
C GLN A 235 9.09 -13.13 20.04
N VAL A 236 9.56 -13.85 19.01
CA VAL A 236 10.97 -13.77 18.58
C VAL A 236 11.35 -12.34 18.19
N ILE A 237 10.47 -11.67 17.41
CA ILE A 237 10.71 -10.27 17.03
C ILE A 237 10.70 -9.36 18.26
N ALA A 238 9.73 -9.56 19.17
CA ALA A 238 9.60 -8.76 20.39
C ALA A 238 10.84 -8.89 21.29
N ASP A 239 11.31 -10.12 21.52
CA ASP A 239 12.49 -10.38 22.35
C ASP A 239 13.74 -9.68 21.81
N LEU A 240 13.91 -9.68 20.48
CA LEU A 240 15.01 -8.97 19.83
C LEU A 240 14.85 -7.45 19.92
N CYS A 241 13.64 -6.92 19.72
CA CYS A 241 13.36 -5.50 19.90
C CYS A 241 13.65 -5.02 21.32
N ILE A 242 13.27 -5.82 22.32
CA ILE A 242 13.52 -5.51 23.73
C ILE A 242 15.03 -5.57 24.02
N LYS A 243 15.71 -6.64 23.57
CA LYS A 243 17.13 -6.86 23.80
C LYS A 243 18.02 -5.75 23.25
N TYR A 244 17.68 -5.23 22.07
CA TYR A 244 18.49 -4.23 21.37
C TYR A 244 17.91 -2.80 21.46
N ASP A 245 16.85 -2.62 22.24
CA ASP A 245 16.11 -1.35 22.35
C ASP A 245 15.68 -0.77 21.00
N THR A 246 15.14 -1.64 20.15
CA THR A 246 14.76 -1.36 18.77
C THR A 246 13.27 -1.05 18.67
N LEU A 247 12.90 -0.06 17.85
CA LEU A 247 11.52 0.28 17.54
C LEU A 247 10.89 -0.77 16.62
N CYS A 248 9.59 -1.02 16.78
CA CYS A 248 8.78 -1.77 15.84
C CYS A 248 7.78 -0.84 15.15
N ILE A 249 7.92 -0.63 13.84
CA ILE A 249 6.91 0.03 13.02
C ILE A 249 6.02 -1.09 12.47
N SER A 250 4.85 -1.28 13.11
CA SER A 250 3.91 -2.35 12.77
C SER A 250 2.87 -1.85 11.79
N ASP A 251 3.05 -2.18 10.51
CA ASP A 251 2.10 -1.88 9.44
C ASP A 251 0.97 -2.92 9.44
N GLU A 252 -0.15 -2.55 10.06
CA GLU A 252 -1.31 -3.42 10.30
C GLU A 252 -2.51 -3.03 9.43
N VAL A 253 -2.29 -2.44 8.25
CA VAL A 253 -3.37 -1.93 7.38
C VAL A 253 -4.40 -2.98 6.97
N TYR A 254 -4.06 -4.26 7.03
CA TYR A 254 -4.95 -5.40 6.74
C TYR A 254 -5.47 -6.11 7.99
N GLU A 255 -5.38 -5.51 9.17
CA GLU A 255 -5.73 -6.12 10.47
C GLU A 255 -7.12 -6.79 10.52
N TRP A 256 -8.10 -6.29 9.76
CA TRP A 256 -9.46 -6.82 9.68
C TRP A 256 -9.63 -7.92 8.61
N LEU A 257 -8.62 -8.14 7.79
CA LEU A 257 -8.67 -9.08 6.67
C LEU A 257 -7.85 -10.33 7.02
N VAL A 258 -8.40 -11.14 7.91
CA VAL A 258 -7.83 -12.42 8.36
C VAL A 258 -8.86 -13.51 8.17
N TYR A 259 -8.44 -14.65 7.66
CA TYR A 259 -9.32 -15.73 7.25
C TYR A 259 -9.44 -16.83 8.30
N SER A 260 -10.42 -17.73 8.08
CA SER A 260 -10.81 -18.78 9.02
C SER A 260 -9.62 -19.58 9.57
N GLY A 261 -9.58 -19.73 10.89
CA GLY A 261 -8.52 -20.44 11.59
C GLY A 261 -7.27 -19.61 11.91
N ARG A 262 -7.30 -18.30 11.61
CA ARG A 262 -6.23 -17.34 11.96
C ARG A 262 -6.79 -16.16 12.74
N GLU A 263 -5.90 -15.54 13.51
CA GLU A 263 -6.20 -14.35 14.29
C GLU A 263 -5.07 -13.33 14.08
N HIS A 264 -5.42 -12.06 13.88
CA HIS A 264 -4.45 -10.97 13.86
C HIS A 264 -4.06 -10.60 15.28
N LEU A 265 -2.78 -10.80 15.60
CA LEU A 265 -2.20 -10.39 16.88
C LEU A 265 -1.42 -9.09 16.70
N LYS A 266 -1.69 -8.13 17.57
CA LYS A 266 -0.96 -6.86 17.60
C LYS A 266 0.32 -7.02 18.41
N ILE A 267 1.48 -6.87 17.78
CA ILE A 267 2.76 -7.01 18.48
C ILE A 267 2.89 -6.05 19.67
N ALA A 268 2.27 -4.88 19.59
CA ALA A 268 2.25 -3.91 20.68
C ALA A 268 1.58 -4.41 21.96
N THR A 269 0.80 -5.50 21.90
CA THR A 269 0.18 -6.12 23.09
C THR A 269 1.08 -7.11 23.80
N LEU A 270 2.21 -7.48 23.21
CA LEU A 270 3.19 -8.33 23.87
C LEU A 270 3.94 -7.56 24.98
N PRO A 271 4.31 -8.22 26.09
CA PRO A 271 5.00 -7.54 27.19
C PRO A 271 6.24 -6.76 26.72
N GLY A 272 6.34 -5.49 27.10
CA GLY A 272 7.47 -4.60 26.75
C GLY A 272 7.43 -4.05 25.33
N MET A 273 6.41 -4.35 24.52
CA MET A 273 6.33 -3.88 23.13
C MET A 273 5.54 -2.60 22.96
N TRP A 274 4.58 -2.27 23.83
CA TRP A 274 3.86 -0.99 23.74
C TRP A 274 4.80 0.21 23.69
N GLU A 275 5.80 0.21 24.59
CA GLU A 275 6.74 1.33 24.74
C GLU A 275 7.62 1.59 23.52
N ARG A 276 7.67 0.65 22.57
CA ARG A 276 8.56 0.70 21.41
C ARG A 276 7.85 0.42 20.08
N THR A 277 6.51 0.40 20.06
CA THR A 277 5.75 0.09 18.85
C THR A 277 4.94 1.30 18.37
N ILE A 278 4.97 1.51 17.05
CA ILE A 278 4.03 2.38 16.34
C ILE A 278 3.18 1.48 15.47
N THR A 279 1.89 1.37 15.79
CA THR A 279 0.90 0.65 14.98
C THR A 279 0.32 1.56 13.92
N VAL A 280 0.33 1.13 12.67
CA VAL A 280 -0.16 1.89 11.50
C VAL A 280 -1.43 1.25 10.97
N GLY A 281 -2.51 2.05 10.87
CA GLY A 281 -3.80 1.63 10.33
C GLY A 281 -4.20 2.43 9.08
N SER A 282 -5.22 1.95 8.35
CA SER A 282 -5.67 2.54 7.10
C SER A 282 -7.17 2.44 6.88
N ALA A 283 -7.87 3.57 6.80
CA ALA A 283 -9.27 3.63 6.40
C ALA A 283 -9.50 3.06 5.00
N GLY A 284 -8.55 3.29 4.10
CA GLY A 284 -8.61 2.79 2.72
C GLY A 284 -8.70 1.28 2.62
N LYS A 285 -8.12 0.56 3.59
CA LYS A 285 -8.14 -0.90 3.66
C LYS A 285 -9.30 -1.40 4.51
N THR A 286 -9.61 -0.70 5.59
CA THR A 286 -10.70 -1.04 6.50
C THR A 286 -12.08 -0.91 5.85
N PHE A 287 -12.33 0.14 5.04
CA PHE A 287 -13.64 0.45 4.45
C PHE A 287 -13.67 0.51 2.92
N ASN A 288 -12.65 0.02 2.24
CA ASN A 288 -12.54 0.10 0.77
C ASN A 288 -12.58 1.55 0.21
N VAL A 289 -12.07 2.52 0.97
CA VAL A 289 -12.01 3.94 0.61
C VAL A 289 -10.57 4.40 0.35
N THR A 290 -9.84 3.68 -0.49
CA THR A 290 -8.40 3.93 -0.73
C THR A 290 -8.10 5.34 -1.22
N GLY A 291 -9.04 5.98 -1.93
CA GLY A 291 -8.93 7.34 -2.43
C GLY A 291 -9.14 8.43 -1.35
N TRP A 292 -9.70 8.09 -0.19
CA TRP A 292 -9.86 9.06 0.91
C TRP A 292 -8.54 9.41 1.57
N LYS A 293 -7.55 8.55 1.43
CA LYS A 293 -6.19 8.79 1.94
C LYS A 293 -6.16 9.14 3.42
N LEU A 294 -6.97 8.46 4.24
CA LEU A 294 -6.90 8.52 5.70
C LEU A 294 -6.25 7.27 6.28
N GLY A 295 -5.38 7.49 7.24
CA GLY A 295 -4.72 6.48 8.06
C GLY A 295 -4.41 7.06 9.43
N TRP A 296 -3.78 6.27 10.27
CA TRP A 296 -3.41 6.68 11.62
C TRP A 296 -2.20 5.94 12.12
N SER A 297 -1.50 6.55 13.07
CA SER A 297 -0.48 5.93 13.90
C SER A 297 -0.97 5.89 15.34
N ILE A 298 -0.78 4.75 16.00
CA ILE A 298 -1.09 4.56 17.42
C ILE A 298 0.19 4.08 18.12
N GLY A 299 0.48 4.65 19.28
CA GLY A 299 1.63 4.28 20.11
C GLY A 299 1.79 5.21 21.28
N PRO A 300 2.79 4.99 22.14
CA PRO A 300 2.99 5.82 23.32
C PRO A 300 3.37 7.25 22.94
N ASN A 301 2.96 8.20 23.78
CA ASN A 301 3.14 9.63 23.52
C ASN A 301 4.60 10.02 23.22
N HIS A 302 5.57 9.40 23.88
CA HIS A 302 6.99 9.71 23.65
C HIS A 302 7.47 9.39 22.23
N LEU A 303 6.79 8.49 21.49
CA LEU A 303 7.02 8.24 20.08
C LEU A 303 6.12 9.11 19.20
N ILE A 304 4.81 9.13 19.46
CA ILE A 304 3.83 9.83 18.62
C ILE A 304 4.11 11.32 18.48
N LYS A 305 4.62 11.99 19.53
CA LYS A 305 5.00 13.41 19.47
C LYS A 305 6.00 13.75 18.35
N HIS A 306 6.89 12.83 17.99
CA HIS A 306 7.86 13.04 16.91
C HIS A 306 7.19 12.94 15.53
N LEU A 307 6.24 12.02 15.37
CA LEU A 307 5.41 11.92 14.17
C LEU A 307 4.53 13.17 14.00
N GLN A 308 3.98 13.69 15.11
CA GLN A 308 3.20 14.93 15.13
C GLN A 308 4.05 16.10 14.65
N THR A 309 5.33 16.17 15.03
CA THR A 309 6.26 17.21 14.57
C THR A 309 6.45 17.16 13.04
N VAL A 310 6.62 15.97 12.46
CA VAL A 310 6.74 15.81 11.00
C VAL A 310 5.42 16.18 10.31
N GLN A 311 4.27 15.70 10.82
CA GLN A 311 2.95 16.01 10.29
C GLN A 311 2.68 17.53 10.27
N GLN A 312 2.94 18.20 11.38
CA GLN A 312 2.74 19.63 11.54
C GLN A 312 3.51 20.45 10.51
N ASN A 313 4.73 20.02 10.16
CA ASN A 313 5.62 20.74 9.26
C ASN A 313 5.59 20.26 7.81
N SER A 314 4.73 19.27 7.49
CA SER A 314 4.57 18.74 6.12
C SER A 314 3.16 18.94 5.59
N ILE A 315 2.16 18.35 6.24
CA ILE A 315 0.77 18.30 5.76
C ILE A 315 -0.12 19.26 6.55
N TYR A 316 0.24 19.54 7.80
CA TYR A 316 -0.53 20.28 8.81
C TYR A 316 -1.75 19.48 9.31
N ALA A 317 -2.80 19.31 8.51
CA ALA A 317 -4.03 18.60 8.90
C ALA A 317 -4.59 17.77 7.74
N CYS A 318 -5.25 16.67 8.06
CA CYS A 318 -6.04 15.91 7.09
C CYS A 318 -7.42 16.55 6.87
N ALA A 319 -8.08 16.19 5.77
CA ALA A 319 -9.40 16.73 5.40
C ALA A 319 -10.45 16.46 6.47
N THR A 320 -11.02 17.53 7.05
CA THR A 320 -12.01 17.46 8.13
C THR A 320 -13.24 16.63 7.77
N PRO A 321 -13.90 16.84 6.60
CA PRO A 321 -15.13 16.11 6.30
C PRO A 321 -14.91 14.60 6.17
N LEU A 322 -13.77 14.18 5.63
CA LEU A 322 -13.44 12.76 5.53
C LEU A 322 -13.18 12.13 6.91
N GLN A 323 -12.53 12.88 7.81
CA GLN A 323 -12.27 12.42 9.17
C GLN A 323 -13.57 12.25 9.97
N GLU A 324 -14.50 13.21 9.89
CA GLU A 324 -15.78 13.11 10.61
C GLU A 324 -16.61 11.96 10.05
N ALA A 325 -16.75 11.83 8.72
CA ALA A 325 -17.46 10.73 8.08
C ALA A 325 -16.90 9.36 8.52
N LEU A 326 -15.57 9.25 8.58
CA LEU A 326 -14.88 8.04 9.03
C LEU A 326 -15.15 7.77 10.53
N ALA A 327 -15.18 8.80 11.37
CA ALA A 327 -15.51 8.67 12.78
C ALA A 327 -16.90 8.07 12.97
N GLN A 328 -17.89 8.57 12.23
CA GLN A 328 -19.26 8.04 12.29
C GLN A 328 -19.30 6.58 11.81
N ALA A 329 -18.57 6.24 10.75
CA ALA A 329 -18.45 4.86 10.27
C ALA A 329 -17.87 3.93 11.34
N PHE A 330 -16.82 4.35 12.06
CA PHE A 330 -16.26 3.58 13.17
C PHE A 330 -17.26 3.42 14.33
N TRP A 331 -17.99 4.46 14.69
CA TRP A 331 -18.99 4.34 15.76
C TRP A 331 -20.12 3.35 15.41
N ILE A 332 -20.51 3.27 14.14
CA ILE A 332 -21.46 2.26 13.66
C ILE A 332 -20.88 0.85 13.89
N GLU A 333 -19.61 0.61 13.47
CA GLU A 333 -18.99 -0.71 13.63
C GLU A 333 -18.70 -1.07 15.08
N ILE A 334 -18.27 -0.11 15.90
CA ILE A 334 -18.04 -0.33 17.34
C ILE A 334 -19.32 -0.78 18.05
N LYS A 335 -20.48 -0.22 17.69
CA LYS A 335 -21.78 -0.58 18.25
C LYS A 335 -22.22 -1.99 17.88
N ARG A 336 -21.88 -2.46 16.69
CA ARG A 336 -22.25 -3.78 16.19
C ARG A 336 -21.08 -4.80 16.15
N MET A 337 -19.98 -4.46 16.85
CA MET A 337 -18.86 -5.37 16.97
C MET A 337 -19.29 -6.68 17.63
N GLY A 338 -19.00 -7.80 16.97
CA GLY A 338 -19.46 -9.13 17.35
C GLY A 338 -20.72 -9.60 16.62
N GLU A 339 -21.50 -8.69 16.05
CA GLU A 339 -22.66 -9.04 15.24
C GLU A 339 -22.26 -9.51 13.82
N PRO A 340 -23.07 -10.36 13.16
CA PRO A 340 -22.77 -10.83 11.80
C PRO A 340 -22.65 -9.70 10.77
N GLU A 341 -23.38 -8.60 10.97
CA GLU A 341 -23.42 -7.42 10.09
C GLU A 341 -22.23 -6.49 10.28
N CYS A 342 -21.42 -6.69 11.31
CA CYS A 342 -20.19 -5.92 11.52
C CYS A 342 -19.27 -6.09 10.30
N TYR A 343 -18.88 -4.98 9.68
CA TYR A 343 -18.10 -5.00 8.44
C TYR A 343 -16.72 -5.66 8.64
N PHE A 344 -16.17 -5.56 9.85
CA PHE A 344 -14.91 -6.21 10.21
C PHE A 344 -15.02 -7.75 10.24
N ASN A 345 -16.24 -8.29 10.32
CA ASN A 345 -16.52 -9.73 10.27
C ASN A 345 -17.06 -10.17 8.91
N SER A 346 -17.90 -9.35 8.27
CA SER A 346 -18.58 -9.72 7.02
C SER A 346 -17.65 -9.63 5.80
N LEU A 347 -16.79 -8.61 5.72
CA LEU A 347 -15.86 -8.44 4.61
C LEU A 347 -14.85 -9.60 4.49
N PRO A 348 -14.14 -10.03 5.56
CA PRO A 348 -13.22 -11.16 5.43
C PRO A 348 -13.94 -12.46 5.04
N LYS A 349 -15.17 -12.71 5.48
CA LYS A 349 -15.96 -13.88 5.05
C LYS A 349 -16.29 -13.83 3.55
N GLU A 350 -16.69 -12.67 3.04
CA GLU A 350 -16.89 -12.47 1.60
C GLU A 350 -15.60 -12.72 0.81
N LEU A 351 -14.51 -12.15 1.29
CA LEU A 351 -13.22 -12.25 0.61
C LEU A 351 -12.63 -13.66 0.68
N GLU A 352 -12.90 -14.42 1.72
CA GLU A 352 -12.46 -15.81 1.83
C GLU A 352 -13.04 -16.67 0.70
N VAL A 353 -14.32 -16.50 0.37
CA VAL A 353 -14.96 -17.17 -0.77
C VAL A 353 -14.29 -16.77 -2.10
N LYS A 354 -14.01 -15.48 -2.27
CA LYS A 354 -13.31 -14.97 -3.47
C LYS A 354 -11.87 -15.48 -3.56
N ARG A 355 -11.18 -15.56 -2.43
CA ARG A 355 -9.85 -16.16 -2.31
C ARG A 355 -9.86 -17.61 -2.81
N ASP A 356 -10.75 -18.43 -2.26
CA ASP A 356 -10.84 -19.86 -2.58
C ASP A 356 -11.19 -20.07 -4.04
N ARG A 357 -12.11 -19.27 -4.59
CA ARG A 357 -12.42 -19.26 -6.02
C ARG A 357 -11.17 -18.97 -6.87
N MET A 358 -10.40 -17.93 -6.52
CA MET A 358 -9.17 -17.58 -7.26
C MET A 358 -8.08 -18.66 -7.14
N VAL A 359 -7.94 -19.29 -5.98
CA VAL A 359 -7.01 -20.40 -5.78
C VAL A 359 -7.35 -21.54 -6.75
N HIS A 360 -8.61 -21.98 -6.81
CA HIS A 360 -9.07 -23.03 -7.74
C HIS A 360 -8.84 -22.65 -9.20
N LEU A 361 -9.10 -21.41 -9.57
CA LEU A 361 -8.88 -20.93 -10.94
C LEU A 361 -7.40 -21.01 -11.34
N LEU A 362 -6.52 -20.56 -10.47
CA LEU A 362 -5.07 -20.58 -10.73
C LEU A 362 -4.55 -22.03 -10.80
N GLU A 363 -5.02 -22.92 -9.91
CA GLU A 363 -4.68 -24.34 -9.93
C GLU A 363 -5.15 -25.02 -11.24
N SER A 364 -6.32 -24.63 -11.78
CA SER A 364 -6.90 -25.23 -12.98
C SER A 364 -6.06 -25.05 -14.25
N VAL A 365 -5.16 -24.09 -14.27
CA VAL A 365 -4.22 -23.85 -15.39
C VAL A 365 -2.77 -24.22 -15.04
N GLY A 366 -2.58 -24.99 -13.95
CA GLY A 366 -1.26 -25.51 -13.56
C GLY A 366 -0.39 -24.51 -12.80
N LEU A 367 -0.91 -23.33 -12.41
CA LEU A 367 -0.23 -22.44 -11.49
C LEU A 367 -0.27 -22.99 -10.07
N LYS A 368 0.73 -22.65 -9.27
CA LYS A 368 0.82 -23.08 -7.87
C LYS A 368 0.58 -21.86 -6.96
N PRO A 369 -0.68 -21.59 -6.55
CA PRO A 369 -0.98 -20.50 -5.66
C PRO A 369 -0.49 -20.77 -4.24
N ILE A 370 -0.02 -19.71 -3.57
CA ILE A 370 0.23 -19.66 -2.13
C ILE A 370 -1.06 -19.13 -1.50
N VAL A 371 -1.77 -20.00 -0.77
CA VAL A 371 -3.03 -19.63 -0.13
C VAL A 371 -2.77 -18.61 0.98
N PRO A 372 -3.29 -17.36 0.88
CA PRO A 372 -3.06 -16.34 1.88
C PRO A 372 -3.93 -16.56 3.12
N GLU A 373 -3.37 -16.31 4.29
CA GLU A 373 -4.07 -16.32 5.58
C GLU A 373 -4.77 -15.00 5.90
N GLY A 374 -4.35 -13.93 5.20
CA GLY A 374 -4.92 -12.59 5.36
C GLY A 374 -4.65 -11.69 4.16
N GLY A 375 -5.12 -10.43 4.24
CA GLY A 375 -5.03 -9.49 3.14
C GLY A 375 -5.96 -9.85 1.98
N TYR A 376 -5.63 -9.38 0.76
CA TYR A 376 -6.45 -9.65 -0.42
C TYR A 376 -5.63 -9.91 -1.68
N PHE A 377 -4.45 -10.49 -1.48
CA PHE A 377 -3.56 -10.89 -2.55
C PHE A 377 -3.25 -12.38 -2.51
N ILE A 378 -3.13 -12.98 -3.68
CA ILE A 378 -2.60 -14.33 -3.87
C ILE A 378 -1.33 -14.23 -4.68
N ILE A 379 -0.28 -14.88 -4.22
CA ILE A 379 0.92 -15.11 -5.00
C ILE A 379 0.82 -16.48 -5.64
N ALA A 380 1.23 -16.59 -6.90
CA ALA A 380 1.33 -17.87 -7.58
C ALA A 380 2.70 -18.04 -8.24
N ASP A 381 3.26 -19.23 -8.14
CA ASP A 381 4.40 -19.67 -8.92
C ASP A 381 3.94 -19.94 -10.36
N VAL A 382 4.57 -19.25 -11.31
CA VAL A 382 4.26 -19.31 -12.74
C VAL A 382 5.30 -20.11 -13.54
N SER A 383 6.21 -20.78 -12.87
CA SER A 383 7.32 -21.50 -13.53
C SER A 383 6.85 -22.70 -14.38
N SER A 384 5.65 -23.21 -14.10
CA SER A 384 5.05 -24.35 -14.84
C SER A 384 4.35 -23.95 -16.14
N LEU A 385 4.11 -22.65 -16.37
CA LEU A 385 3.48 -22.17 -17.59
C LEU A 385 4.51 -21.91 -18.68
N ASP A 386 4.26 -22.46 -19.85
CA ASP A 386 5.05 -22.16 -21.06
C ASP A 386 4.59 -20.81 -21.64
N ALA A 387 5.42 -19.79 -21.46
CA ALA A 387 5.18 -18.46 -21.99
C ALA A 387 6.21 -18.14 -23.08
N ASP A 388 5.75 -17.78 -24.26
CA ASP A 388 6.64 -17.31 -25.32
C ASP A 388 7.15 -15.91 -24.96
N LEU A 389 8.35 -15.86 -24.41
CA LEU A 389 9.07 -14.64 -24.04
C LEU A 389 10.14 -14.25 -25.07
N SER A 390 10.05 -14.77 -26.31
CA SER A 390 11.04 -14.54 -27.38
C SER A 390 11.25 -13.06 -27.70
N ASP A 391 10.19 -12.26 -27.69
CA ASP A 391 10.21 -10.80 -27.91
C ASP A 391 11.06 -10.05 -26.86
N MET A 392 11.27 -10.65 -25.68
CA MET A 392 11.94 -10.05 -24.53
C MET A 392 13.24 -10.76 -24.12
N LYS A 393 13.81 -11.58 -25.02
CA LYS A 393 15.06 -12.33 -24.75
C LYS A 393 16.23 -11.43 -24.36
N ASN A 394 16.31 -10.25 -24.94
CA ASN A 394 17.40 -9.30 -24.71
C ASN A 394 17.12 -8.29 -23.60
N SER A 395 16.02 -8.43 -22.86
CA SER A 395 15.71 -7.59 -21.72
C SER A 395 16.38 -8.13 -20.46
N ASP A 396 16.99 -7.25 -19.66
CA ASP A 396 17.58 -7.56 -18.34
C ASP A 396 16.53 -7.67 -17.23
N GLU A 397 15.25 -7.55 -17.56
CA GLU A 397 14.17 -7.64 -16.59
C GLU A 397 14.05 -9.06 -16.01
N PRO A 398 13.65 -9.18 -14.72
CA PRO A 398 13.33 -10.47 -14.11
C PRO A 398 12.26 -11.25 -14.88
N TYR A 399 12.24 -12.56 -14.69
CA TYR A 399 11.31 -13.43 -15.41
C TYR A 399 9.83 -13.04 -15.20
N ASP A 400 9.43 -12.76 -13.96
CA ASP A 400 8.06 -12.38 -13.60
C ASP A 400 7.59 -11.08 -14.26
N TYR A 401 8.51 -10.12 -14.51
CA TYR A 401 8.21 -8.90 -15.29
C TYR A 401 7.86 -9.25 -16.73
N LYS A 402 8.71 -10.05 -17.38
CA LYS A 402 8.49 -10.50 -18.75
C LYS A 402 7.19 -11.30 -18.84
N PHE A 403 6.97 -12.18 -17.87
CA PHE A 403 5.76 -13.00 -17.80
C PHE A 403 4.49 -12.15 -17.66
N VAL A 404 4.44 -11.18 -16.75
CA VAL A 404 3.27 -10.30 -16.56
C VAL A 404 3.01 -9.46 -17.81
N LYS A 405 4.04 -8.93 -18.47
CA LYS A 405 3.91 -8.21 -19.75
C LYS A 405 3.30 -9.10 -20.82
N TRP A 406 3.82 -10.30 -20.99
CA TRP A 406 3.31 -11.30 -21.91
C TRP A 406 1.86 -11.67 -21.61
N MET A 407 1.54 -11.97 -20.34
CA MET A 407 0.21 -12.34 -19.89
C MET A 407 -0.80 -11.20 -20.13
N THR A 408 -0.44 -9.97 -19.83
CA THR A 408 -1.31 -8.81 -20.04
C THR A 408 -1.58 -8.59 -21.54
N LYS A 409 -0.54 -8.68 -22.38
CA LYS A 409 -0.64 -8.47 -23.82
C LYS A 409 -1.40 -9.59 -24.53
N ASN A 410 -1.04 -10.84 -24.24
CA ASN A 410 -1.50 -12.02 -25.01
C ASN A 410 -2.71 -12.73 -24.40
N LYS A 411 -2.89 -12.64 -23.07
CA LYS A 411 -3.98 -13.30 -22.36
C LYS A 411 -5.00 -12.31 -21.79
N LYS A 412 -4.76 -10.99 -21.90
CA LYS A 412 -5.67 -9.96 -21.40
C LYS A 412 -5.94 -10.02 -19.89
N LEU A 413 -5.02 -10.59 -19.14
CA LEU A 413 -5.06 -10.66 -17.68
C LEU A 413 -3.82 -9.97 -17.11
N SER A 414 -4.01 -9.01 -16.20
CA SER A 414 -2.92 -8.27 -15.58
C SER A 414 -2.70 -8.74 -14.13
N ALA A 415 -1.43 -8.80 -13.73
CA ALA A 415 -0.94 -9.10 -12.38
C ALA A 415 0.23 -8.16 -12.05
N ILE A 416 0.87 -8.36 -10.90
CA ILE A 416 2.10 -7.63 -10.53
C ILE A 416 3.23 -8.64 -10.28
N PRO A 417 4.44 -8.42 -10.84
CA PRO A 417 5.60 -9.25 -10.54
C PRO A 417 6.00 -9.13 -9.07
N VAL A 418 6.31 -10.25 -8.41
CA VAL A 418 6.67 -10.25 -6.98
C VAL A 418 8.08 -9.70 -6.76
N SER A 419 8.98 -9.87 -7.71
CA SER A 419 10.32 -9.28 -7.64
C SER A 419 10.30 -7.73 -7.59
N ALA A 420 9.16 -7.10 -7.90
CA ALA A 420 8.90 -5.67 -7.67
C ALA A 420 8.84 -5.28 -6.19
N PHE A 421 8.65 -6.24 -5.28
CA PHE A 421 8.62 -6.07 -3.83
C PHE A 421 9.95 -6.47 -3.17
N CYS A 422 11.03 -6.52 -3.94
CA CYS A 422 12.34 -6.99 -3.51
C CYS A 422 13.43 -5.96 -3.80
N ASN A 423 14.45 -5.95 -2.98
CA ASN A 423 15.67 -5.22 -3.27
C ASN A 423 16.50 -5.95 -4.37
N LYS A 424 17.55 -5.29 -4.85
CA LYS A 424 18.35 -5.78 -5.98
C LYS A 424 18.94 -7.18 -5.73
N GLU A 425 19.37 -7.47 -4.50
CA GLU A 425 20.04 -8.72 -4.16
C GLU A 425 19.07 -9.91 -4.04
N THR A 426 17.80 -9.65 -3.70
CA THR A 426 16.81 -10.72 -3.44
C THR A 426 15.83 -10.96 -4.59
N LYS A 427 15.82 -10.11 -5.62
CA LYS A 427 14.89 -10.22 -6.78
C LYS A 427 14.84 -11.62 -7.39
N LEU A 428 16.00 -12.26 -7.59
CA LEU A 428 16.09 -13.57 -8.22
C LEU A 428 15.45 -14.70 -7.40
N GLN A 429 15.28 -14.50 -6.07
CA GLN A 429 14.60 -15.47 -5.20
C GLN A 429 13.10 -15.52 -5.48
N PHE A 430 12.53 -14.44 -6.02
CA PHE A 430 11.09 -14.26 -6.19
C PHE A 430 10.67 -14.09 -7.66
N GLU A 431 11.57 -14.18 -8.62
CA GLU A 431 11.31 -13.92 -10.04
C GLU A 431 10.39 -14.94 -10.74
N LYS A 432 9.96 -16.00 -10.03
CA LYS A 432 8.98 -16.98 -10.53
C LYS A 432 7.59 -16.77 -9.98
N PHE A 433 7.39 -15.70 -9.20
CA PHE A 433 6.12 -15.44 -8.52
C PHE A 433 5.44 -14.19 -9.08
N VAL A 434 4.12 -14.29 -9.22
CA VAL A 434 3.25 -13.15 -9.56
C VAL A 434 2.15 -12.98 -8.54
N ARG A 435 1.73 -11.74 -8.30
CA ARG A 435 0.70 -11.37 -7.33
C ARG A 435 -0.59 -11.01 -8.04
N PHE A 436 -1.69 -11.65 -7.63
CA PHE A 436 -3.06 -11.36 -8.04
C PHE A 436 -3.85 -10.75 -6.90
N CYS A 437 -4.73 -9.78 -7.21
CA CYS A 437 -5.64 -9.14 -6.27
C CYS A 437 -7.03 -9.73 -6.44
N PHE A 438 -7.64 -10.24 -5.35
CA PHE A 438 -8.97 -10.87 -5.40
C PHE A 438 -10.10 -10.06 -4.72
N ILE A 439 -9.80 -8.87 -4.18
CA ILE A 439 -10.86 -7.94 -3.71
C ILE A 439 -11.53 -7.28 -4.92
N LYS A 440 -12.27 -8.09 -5.65
CA LYS A 440 -12.90 -7.74 -6.92
C LYS A 440 -14.38 -8.09 -6.90
N LYS A 441 -15.18 -7.36 -7.70
CA LYS A 441 -16.57 -7.72 -7.98
C LYS A 441 -16.64 -9.11 -8.60
N ASP A 442 -17.76 -9.80 -8.41
CA ASP A 442 -17.95 -11.10 -9.01
C ASP A 442 -17.86 -11.05 -10.54
N SER A 443 -18.40 -9.99 -11.17
CA SER A 443 -18.28 -9.78 -12.63
C SER A 443 -16.83 -9.66 -13.11
N THR A 444 -15.93 -9.07 -12.30
CA THR A 444 -14.50 -8.99 -12.63
C THR A 444 -13.83 -10.35 -12.48
N LEU A 445 -14.21 -11.11 -11.45
CA LEU A 445 -13.72 -12.49 -11.26
C LEU A 445 -14.27 -13.44 -12.33
N ASP A 446 -15.55 -13.27 -12.77
CA ASP A 446 -16.15 -14.02 -13.86
C ASP A 446 -15.37 -13.80 -15.17
N ALA A 447 -15.05 -12.54 -15.48
CA ALA A 447 -14.23 -12.21 -16.64
C ALA A 447 -12.82 -12.80 -16.57
N ALA A 448 -12.21 -12.81 -15.39
CA ALA A 448 -10.90 -13.45 -15.17
C ALA A 448 -10.99 -14.97 -15.36
N GLU A 449 -12.06 -15.57 -14.86
CA GLU A 449 -12.31 -17.02 -14.98
C GLU A 449 -12.45 -17.44 -16.44
N GLU A 450 -13.20 -16.70 -17.27
CA GLU A 450 -13.33 -16.97 -18.70
C GLU A 450 -11.98 -16.92 -19.43
N ILE A 451 -11.14 -15.93 -19.10
CA ILE A 451 -9.78 -15.83 -19.64
C ILE A 451 -8.93 -17.03 -19.22
N ILE A 452 -8.93 -17.38 -17.94
CA ILE A 452 -8.12 -18.47 -17.39
C ILE A 452 -8.57 -19.83 -17.96
N LYS A 453 -9.86 -20.09 -18.06
CA LYS A 453 -10.40 -21.30 -18.70
C LYS A 453 -10.03 -21.42 -20.19
N ALA A 454 -9.91 -20.30 -20.89
CA ALA A 454 -9.45 -20.32 -22.28
C ALA A 454 -7.98 -20.72 -22.42
N TRP A 455 -7.14 -20.53 -21.39
CA TRP A 455 -5.75 -20.99 -21.41
C TRP A 455 -5.67 -22.52 -21.37
N SER A 456 -6.45 -23.17 -20.51
CA SER A 456 -6.44 -24.64 -20.34
C SER A 456 -6.83 -25.38 -21.61
N ARG A 457 -7.69 -24.77 -22.45
CA ARG A 457 -8.11 -25.35 -23.74
C ARG A 457 -7.06 -25.24 -24.85
N GLN A 458 -6.05 -24.38 -24.70
CA GLN A 458 -4.97 -24.22 -25.70
C GLN A 458 -3.76 -25.11 -25.41
N THR A 459 -3.68 -25.69 -24.23
CA THR A 459 -2.59 -26.57 -23.78
C THR A 459 -2.98 -28.07 -23.82
N SER A 460 -4.21 -28.41 -24.17
CA SER A 460 -4.71 -29.75 -24.42
C SER A 460 -4.86 -29.99 -25.94
#